data_16369240facb5eba54b3f59b003fbfa3
#
_entry.id   16369240facb5eba54b3f59b003fbfa3
#
_cell.length_a   1.000
_cell.length_b   1.000
_cell.length_c   1.000
_cell.angle_alpha   90.00
_cell.angle_beta   90.00
_cell.angle_gamma   90.00
#
_symmetry.space_group_name_H-M   'P 1'
#
loop_
_entity.id
_entity.type
_entity.pdbx_description
1 polymer ?
#
loop_
_entity_poly.entity_id
_entity_poly.type
_entity_poly.pdbx_seq_one_letter_code
_entity_poly.pdbx_strand_id
1 'polypeptide(L)'
;MQIEQFDTGLKTKTNIKDIVLLPEQNLRNKNLIRDYLNQIVNLGLKEIDKSVNKAFTNDVKVNCFHPLNEFVGIKNLKEKLWTPLLEAFPDLERRENIVVGGAFRDKILVGSYSTLSGYFKNTWLGIKPNFNMINLRCCEIHELKEDKIVESHILIDVMDFLR
;
A
#
# COMPACT_ATOMS: atom_id res chain seq x y z
N MET A 1 25.36 9.45 -34.69
CA MET A 1 24.16 10.16 -34.25
C MET A 1 24.35 10.48 -32.78
N GLN A 2 24.82 11.69 -32.48
CA GLN A 2 25.04 12.14 -31.07
C GLN A 2 23.68 12.52 -30.52
N ILE A 3 23.33 11.92 -29.35
CA ILE A 3 22.16 12.32 -28.59
C ILE A 3 22.57 13.57 -27.80
N GLU A 4 22.03 14.74 -28.16
CA GLU A 4 22.20 15.97 -27.40
C GLU A 4 21.56 15.77 -26.02
N GLN A 5 22.38 15.89 -24.98
CA GLN A 5 21.88 15.97 -23.61
C GLN A 5 21.13 17.29 -23.41
N PHE A 6 19.84 17.23 -23.14
CA PHE A 6 19.07 18.36 -22.69
C PHE A 6 19.53 18.77 -21.28
N ASP A 7 20.36 19.80 -21.22
CA ASP A 7 20.72 20.45 -19.95
C ASP A 7 19.53 21.33 -19.50
N THR A 8 18.74 20.84 -18.56
CA THR A 8 17.56 21.54 -18.05
C THR A 8 17.86 22.67 -17.07
N GLY A 9 19.11 23.06 -16.88
CA GLY A 9 19.48 24.27 -16.09
C GLY A 9 19.10 24.27 -14.60
N LEU A 10 18.49 23.25 -14.08
CA LEU A 10 18.12 23.09 -12.67
C LEU A 10 19.29 22.50 -11.89
N LYS A 11 20.27 23.36 -11.56
CA LYS A 11 21.32 23.03 -10.59
C LYS A 11 20.74 23.10 -9.15
N THR A 12 19.90 22.17 -8.77
CA THR A 12 19.70 21.88 -7.36
C THR A 12 20.85 20.99 -6.90
N LYS A 13 21.86 21.58 -6.29
CA LYS A 13 22.87 20.86 -5.50
C LYS A 13 22.21 20.29 -4.25
N THR A 14 21.44 19.24 -4.41
CA THR A 14 21.04 18.38 -3.29
C THR A 14 22.12 17.31 -3.18
N ASN A 15 22.95 17.37 -2.12
CA ASN A 15 23.83 16.28 -1.71
C ASN A 15 22.97 15.09 -1.18
N ILE A 16 22.10 14.57 -2.01
CA ILE A 16 21.31 13.38 -1.69
C ILE A 16 22.20 12.20 -2.02
N LYS A 17 22.63 11.48 -1.00
CA LYS A 17 23.32 10.20 -1.18
C LYS A 17 22.27 9.20 -1.66
N ASP A 18 22.40 8.77 -2.90
CA ASP A 18 21.59 7.66 -3.41
C ASP A 18 21.95 6.38 -2.66
N ILE A 19 20.93 5.69 -2.15
CA ILE A 19 21.11 4.37 -1.54
C ILE A 19 21.31 3.36 -2.66
N VAL A 20 22.39 2.59 -2.58
CA VAL A 20 22.58 1.42 -3.46
C VAL A 20 21.92 0.21 -2.82
N LEU A 21 20.82 -0.24 -3.39
CA LEU A 21 20.08 -1.40 -2.90
C LEU A 21 20.56 -2.68 -3.59
N LEU A 22 21.06 -3.64 -2.80
CA LEU A 22 21.48 -4.94 -3.32
C LEU A 22 20.26 -5.76 -3.79
N PRO A 23 20.38 -6.58 -4.85
CA PRO A 23 19.27 -7.38 -5.38
C PRO A 23 18.61 -8.28 -4.33
N GLU A 24 19.38 -8.89 -3.44
CA GLU A 24 18.89 -9.75 -2.35
C GLU A 24 18.09 -8.97 -1.32
N GLN A 25 18.56 -7.79 -0.95
CA GLN A 25 17.84 -6.90 -0.04
C GLN A 25 16.53 -6.42 -0.68
N ASN A 26 16.55 -6.09 -1.97
CA ASN A 26 15.36 -5.70 -2.71
C ASN A 26 14.33 -6.84 -2.75
N LEU A 27 14.77 -8.08 -2.98
CA LEU A 27 13.90 -9.26 -2.95
C LEU A 27 13.28 -9.46 -1.56
N ARG A 28 14.09 -9.34 -0.49
CA ARG A 28 13.62 -9.43 0.89
C ARG A 28 12.55 -8.36 1.20
N ASN A 29 12.78 -7.12 0.80
CA ASN A 29 11.83 -6.02 1.00
C ASN A 29 10.51 -6.29 0.29
N LYS A 30 10.54 -6.77 -0.95
CA LYS A 30 9.33 -7.16 -1.69
C LYS A 30 8.56 -8.27 -1.00
N ASN A 31 9.26 -9.30 -0.51
CA ASN A 31 8.63 -10.43 0.19
C ASN A 31 7.99 -9.98 1.51
N LEU A 32 8.61 -9.07 2.24
CA LEU A 32 8.06 -8.50 3.47
C LEU A 32 6.69 -7.83 3.21
N ILE A 33 6.61 -7.01 2.17
CA ILE A 33 5.35 -6.35 1.79
C ILE A 33 4.30 -7.37 1.31
N ARG A 34 4.69 -8.36 0.50
CA ARG A 34 3.80 -9.45 0.07
C ARG A 34 3.19 -10.19 1.24
N ASP A 35 4.04 -10.62 2.17
CA ASP A 35 3.62 -11.38 3.35
C ASP A 35 2.64 -10.58 4.19
N TYR A 36 2.93 -9.28 4.39
CA TYR A 36 2.05 -8.38 5.11
C TYR A 36 0.68 -8.24 4.44
N LEU A 37 0.64 -7.87 3.16
CA LEU A 37 -0.62 -7.65 2.45
C LEU A 37 -1.45 -8.94 2.33
N ASN A 38 -0.79 -10.08 2.12
CA ASN A 38 -1.47 -11.37 2.09
C ASN A 38 -2.01 -11.78 3.46
N GLN A 39 -1.26 -11.51 4.54
CA GLN A 39 -1.72 -11.81 5.90
C GLN A 39 -2.96 -11.00 6.28
N ILE A 40 -3.02 -9.71 5.96
CA ILE A 40 -4.20 -8.90 6.26
C ILE A 40 -5.45 -9.47 5.62
N VAL A 41 -5.38 -9.81 4.35
CA VAL A 41 -6.54 -10.31 3.61
C VAL A 41 -6.90 -11.74 4.01
N ASN A 42 -5.91 -12.64 4.06
CA ASN A 42 -6.16 -14.06 4.32
C ASN A 42 -6.54 -14.38 5.77
N LEU A 43 -5.99 -13.64 6.73
CA LEU A 43 -6.28 -13.84 8.16
C LEU A 43 -7.46 -12.97 8.63
N GLY A 44 -7.78 -11.94 7.86
CA GLY A 44 -8.89 -11.05 8.11
C GLY A 44 -8.84 -10.36 9.48
N LEU A 45 -10.01 -10.04 10.02
CA LEU A 45 -10.13 -9.28 11.28
C LEU A 45 -9.52 -9.98 12.50
N LYS A 46 -9.42 -11.31 12.50
CA LYS A 46 -8.94 -12.07 13.68
C LYS A 46 -7.46 -11.82 13.98
N GLU A 47 -6.64 -11.60 12.97
CA GLU A 47 -5.18 -11.47 13.11
C GLU A 47 -4.66 -10.08 12.66
N ILE A 48 -5.55 -9.14 12.40
CA ILE A 48 -5.18 -7.82 11.87
C ILE A 48 -4.19 -7.09 12.78
N ASP A 49 -4.39 -7.16 14.08
CA ASP A 49 -3.51 -6.53 15.06
C ASP A 49 -2.09 -7.05 14.98
N LYS A 50 -1.94 -8.36 14.89
CA LYS A 50 -0.64 -9.01 14.78
C LYS A 50 0.07 -8.67 13.47
N SER A 51 -0.66 -8.72 12.36
CA SER A 51 -0.12 -8.43 11.03
C SER A 51 0.34 -6.98 10.92
N VAL A 52 -0.47 -6.03 11.37
CA VAL A 52 -0.15 -4.60 11.33
C VAL A 52 1.02 -4.26 12.28
N ASN A 53 1.00 -4.74 13.53
CA ASN A 53 2.07 -4.49 14.50
C ASN A 53 3.42 -5.09 14.05
N LYS A 54 3.39 -6.18 13.30
CA LYS A 54 4.62 -6.79 12.74
C LYS A 54 5.22 -5.94 11.64
N ALA A 55 4.41 -5.36 10.76
CA ALA A 55 4.85 -4.73 9.52
C ALA A 55 5.11 -3.23 9.64
N PHE A 56 4.39 -2.51 10.51
CA PHE A 56 4.43 -1.04 10.58
C PHE A 56 5.11 -0.51 11.84
N THR A 57 5.61 0.73 11.74
CA THR A 57 5.94 1.52 12.94
C THR A 57 4.67 2.06 13.58
N ASN A 58 4.71 2.30 14.91
CA ASN A 58 3.53 2.77 15.65
C ASN A 58 2.99 4.11 15.14
N ASP A 59 3.87 4.94 14.60
CA ASP A 59 3.63 6.30 14.10
C ASP A 59 3.59 6.36 12.56
N VAL A 60 3.34 5.24 11.89
CA VAL A 60 3.28 5.17 10.42
C VAL A 60 2.42 6.29 9.84
N LYS A 61 2.92 6.95 8.81
CA LYS A 61 2.18 7.93 8.02
C LYS A 61 1.44 7.23 6.89
N VAL A 62 0.17 7.52 6.75
CA VAL A 62 -0.66 6.92 5.70
C VAL A 62 -1.34 8.00 4.88
N ASN A 63 -1.05 8.01 3.60
CA ASN A 63 -1.70 8.83 2.59
C ASN A 63 -2.65 7.93 1.80
N CYS A 64 -3.94 8.15 1.94
CA CYS A 64 -4.96 7.29 1.38
C CYS A 64 -5.82 8.04 0.37
N PHE A 65 -6.61 7.31 -0.40
CA PHE A 65 -7.60 7.88 -1.33
C PHE A 65 -8.72 8.63 -0.57
N HIS A 66 -9.41 9.54 -1.28
CA HIS A 66 -10.61 10.18 -0.72
C HIS A 66 -11.74 9.15 -0.50
N PRO A 67 -12.50 9.17 0.61
CA PRO A 67 -12.55 10.21 1.65
C PRO A 67 -11.63 9.97 2.87
N LEU A 68 -10.79 8.95 2.86
CA LEU A 68 -9.93 8.60 4.01
C LEU A 68 -8.80 9.60 4.21
N ASN A 69 -8.25 10.15 3.11
CA ASN A 69 -7.19 11.16 3.08
C ASN A 69 -5.94 10.74 3.90
N GLU A 70 -5.42 11.63 4.73
CA GLU A 70 -4.20 11.40 5.51
C GLU A 70 -4.51 11.06 6.97
N PHE A 71 -3.73 10.16 7.53
CA PHE A 71 -3.75 9.86 8.95
C PHE A 71 -2.43 9.26 9.42
N VAL A 72 -2.22 9.23 10.74
CA VAL A 72 -1.00 8.73 11.36
C VAL A 72 -1.34 7.65 12.38
N GLY A 73 -0.49 6.63 12.44
CA GLY A 73 -0.47 5.60 13.47
C GLY A 73 -1.26 4.35 13.13
N ILE A 74 -0.77 3.24 13.67
CA ILE A 74 -1.32 1.89 13.48
C ILE A 74 -2.82 1.81 13.84
N LYS A 75 -3.25 2.49 14.90
CA LYS A 75 -4.65 2.48 15.33
C LYS A 75 -5.55 3.03 14.21
N ASN A 76 -5.20 4.19 13.67
CA ASN A 76 -5.96 4.80 12.58
C ASN A 76 -5.92 3.96 11.30
N LEU A 77 -4.78 3.33 10.98
CA LEU A 77 -4.65 2.43 9.83
C LEU A 77 -5.64 1.26 9.92
N LYS A 78 -5.79 0.68 11.10
CA LYS A 78 -6.77 -0.39 11.33
C LYS A 78 -8.21 0.12 11.28
N GLU A 79 -8.53 1.11 12.10
CA GLU A 79 -9.90 1.59 12.31
C GLU A 79 -10.50 2.31 11.09
N LYS A 80 -9.67 3.01 10.30
CA LYS A 80 -10.15 3.79 9.15
C LYS A 80 -10.12 3.03 7.83
N LEU A 81 -9.13 2.15 7.65
CA LEU A 81 -8.94 1.47 6.36
C LEU A 81 -9.27 -0.02 6.44
N TRP A 82 -8.45 -0.82 7.14
CA TRP A 82 -8.52 -2.27 7.01
C TRP A 82 -9.74 -2.90 7.65
N THR A 83 -10.11 -2.49 8.87
CA THR A 83 -11.30 -3.05 9.55
C THR A 83 -12.57 -2.78 8.75
N PRO A 84 -12.89 -1.53 8.34
CA PRO A 84 -14.08 -1.28 7.53
C PRO A 84 -14.07 -1.99 6.18
N LEU A 85 -12.91 -2.11 5.54
CA LEU A 85 -12.80 -2.81 4.27
C LEU A 85 -13.09 -4.32 4.43
N LEU A 86 -12.48 -4.97 5.44
CA LEU A 86 -12.68 -6.39 5.70
C LEU A 86 -14.09 -6.71 6.22
N GLU A 87 -14.74 -5.78 6.91
CA GLU A 87 -16.15 -5.89 7.29
C GLU A 87 -17.06 -5.79 6.07
N ALA A 88 -16.76 -4.86 5.16
CA ALA A 88 -17.53 -4.67 3.94
C ALA A 88 -17.44 -5.87 3.00
N PHE A 89 -16.28 -6.50 2.95
CA PHE A 89 -15.96 -7.66 2.11
C PHE A 89 -15.44 -8.82 2.97
N PRO A 90 -16.31 -9.59 3.65
CA PRO A 90 -15.87 -10.66 4.56
C PRO A 90 -15.13 -11.81 3.88
N ASP A 91 -15.27 -11.93 2.57
CA ASP A 91 -14.64 -12.91 1.69
C ASP A 91 -13.62 -12.25 0.74
N LEU A 92 -12.98 -11.16 1.17
CA LEU A 92 -12.01 -10.43 0.37
C LEU A 92 -10.82 -11.32 0.00
N GLU A 93 -10.50 -11.36 -1.27
CA GLU A 93 -9.32 -12.01 -1.84
C GLU A 93 -8.41 -10.95 -2.46
N ARG A 94 -7.10 -11.14 -2.36
CA ARG A 94 -6.10 -10.28 -2.99
C ARG A 94 -5.32 -11.07 -4.03
N ARG A 95 -5.38 -10.61 -5.28
CA ARG A 95 -4.52 -11.10 -6.35
C ARG A 95 -3.44 -10.06 -6.64
N GLU A 96 -2.20 -10.41 -6.35
CA GLU A 96 -1.04 -9.61 -6.71
C GLU A 96 -0.80 -9.69 -8.23
N ASN A 97 -0.67 -8.52 -8.87
CA ASN A 97 -0.35 -8.43 -10.28
C ASN A 97 1.12 -8.03 -10.49
N ILE A 98 1.59 -7.02 -9.75
CA ILE A 98 2.96 -6.50 -9.88
C ILE A 98 3.46 -6.12 -8.49
N VAL A 99 4.73 -6.47 -8.18
CA VAL A 99 5.47 -5.91 -7.04
C VAL A 99 6.84 -5.45 -7.52
N VAL A 100 7.13 -4.20 -7.30
CA VAL A 100 8.41 -3.57 -7.61
C VAL A 100 9.06 -3.06 -6.34
N GLY A 101 10.37 -3.04 -6.29
CA GLY A 101 11.11 -2.50 -5.17
C GLY A 101 12.38 -1.82 -5.64
N GLY A 102 12.80 -0.81 -4.94
CA GLY A 102 14.02 -0.07 -5.27
C GLY A 102 14.36 0.99 -4.23
N ALA A 103 15.47 1.65 -4.46
CA ALA A 103 15.84 2.85 -3.73
C ALA A 103 15.57 4.06 -4.61
N PHE A 104 15.04 5.11 -3.98
CA PHE A 104 14.89 6.42 -4.59
C PHE A 104 15.43 7.46 -3.63
N ARG A 105 16.55 8.08 -3.99
CA ARG A 105 17.30 8.97 -3.10
C ARG A 105 17.74 8.22 -1.84
N ASP A 106 17.31 8.67 -0.68
CA ASP A 106 17.59 8.11 0.65
C ASP A 106 16.48 7.18 1.17
N LYS A 107 15.49 6.86 0.31
CA LYS A 107 14.33 6.04 0.67
C LYS A 107 14.38 4.66 0.02
N ILE A 108 14.01 3.64 0.77
CA ILE A 108 13.73 2.29 0.26
C ILE A 108 12.23 2.17 0.05
N LEU A 109 11.83 1.95 -1.19
CA LEU A 109 10.42 1.91 -1.57
C LEU A 109 10.04 0.53 -2.14
N VAL A 110 8.86 0.07 -1.79
CA VAL A 110 8.21 -1.09 -2.41
C VAL A 110 6.82 -0.68 -2.87
N GLY A 111 6.57 -0.83 -4.16
CA GLY A 111 5.26 -0.61 -4.76
C GLY A 111 4.57 -1.91 -5.13
N SER A 112 3.25 -1.95 -5.00
CA SER A 112 2.43 -3.06 -5.46
C SER A 112 1.22 -2.59 -6.24
N TYR A 113 0.83 -3.38 -7.24
CA TYR A 113 -0.45 -3.29 -7.91
C TYR A 113 -1.18 -4.61 -7.76
N SER A 114 -2.41 -4.57 -7.29
CA SER A 114 -3.21 -5.75 -7.02
C SER A 114 -4.69 -5.51 -7.34
N THR A 115 -5.43 -6.61 -7.44
CA THR A 115 -6.89 -6.61 -7.50
C THR A 115 -7.42 -7.22 -6.21
N LEU A 116 -8.30 -6.50 -5.53
CA LEU A 116 -9.06 -6.96 -4.38
C LEU A 116 -10.44 -7.37 -4.87
N SER A 117 -10.84 -8.61 -4.63
CA SER A 117 -12.12 -9.17 -5.10
C SER A 117 -12.92 -9.72 -3.95
N GLY A 118 -14.21 -9.46 -3.89
CA GLY A 118 -15.09 -9.98 -2.86
C GLY A 118 -16.53 -9.56 -3.07
N TYR A 119 -17.47 -10.18 -2.34
CA TYR A 119 -18.86 -9.77 -2.33
C TYR A 119 -19.08 -8.59 -1.39
N PHE A 120 -19.61 -7.49 -1.90
CA PHE A 120 -19.92 -6.28 -1.12
C PHE A 120 -21.14 -6.53 -0.24
N LYS A 121 -20.91 -6.89 1.03
CA LYS A 121 -21.96 -7.36 1.96
C LYS A 121 -22.36 -6.36 3.02
N ASN A 122 -21.49 -5.39 3.37
CA ASN A 122 -21.81 -4.37 4.38
C ASN A 122 -21.42 -2.98 3.88
N THR A 123 -22.01 -1.95 4.49
CA THR A 123 -21.76 -0.54 4.11
C THR A 123 -20.29 -0.17 4.26
N TRP A 124 -19.72 0.46 3.22
CA TRP A 124 -18.37 1.00 3.23
C TRP A 124 -18.33 2.38 2.58
N LEU A 125 -17.60 3.31 3.18
CA LEU A 125 -17.49 4.71 2.73
C LEU A 125 -18.85 5.40 2.51
N GLY A 126 -19.87 5.01 3.28
CA GLY A 126 -21.24 5.52 3.13
C GLY A 126 -22.05 4.88 1.99
N ILE A 127 -21.45 3.95 1.23
CA ILE A 127 -22.13 3.25 0.13
C ILE A 127 -22.79 1.98 0.69
N LYS A 128 -24.07 1.80 0.37
CA LYS A 128 -24.83 0.61 0.78
C LYS A 128 -24.43 -0.61 -0.03
N PRO A 129 -24.44 -1.82 0.58
CA PRO A 129 -24.10 -3.05 -0.14
C PRO A 129 -25.12 -3.36 -1.23
N ASN A 130 -24.59 -3.86 -2.35
CA ASN A 130 -25.40 -4.36 -3.48
C ASN A 130 -25.34 -5.88 -3.64
N PHE A 131 -24.59 -6.55 -2.75
CA PHE A 131 -24.38 -8.01 -2.72
C PHE A 131 -23.76 -8.60 -4.01
N ASN A 132 -23.17 -7.76 -4.83
CA ASN A 132 -22.46 -8.18 -6.03
C ASN A 132 -20.98 -8.44 -5.73
N MET A 133 -20.34 -9.24 -6.58
CA MET A 133 -18.90 -9.36 -6.60
C MET A 133 -18.30 -8.07 -7.18
N ILE A 134 -17.38 -7.47 -6.44
CA ILE A 134 -16.69 -6.24 -6.82
C ILE A 134 -15.20 -6.55 -6.97
N ASN A 135 -14.57 -5.92 -7.96
CA ASN A 135 -13.13 -5.99 -8.20
C ASN A 135 -12.53 -4.60 -8.05
N LEU A 136 -11.82 -4.36 -6.95
CA LEU A 136 -11.17 -3.10 -6.68
C LEU A 136 -9.71 -3.16 -7.12
N ARG A 137 -9.28 -2.22 -7.94
CA ARG A 137 -7.86 -2.04 -8.25
C ARG A 137 -7.19 -1.30 -7.10
N CYS A 138 -6.07 -1.84 -6.63
CA CYS A 138 -5.33 -1.28 -5.51
C CYS A 138 -3.88 -1.05 -5.91
N CYS A 139 -3.40 0.18 -5.73
CA CYS A 139 -2.00 0.56 -5.87
C CYS A 139 -1.48 1.03 -4.52
N GLU A 140 -0.33 0.52 -4.13
CA GLU A 140 0.29 0.85 -2.85
C GLU A 140 1.77 1.13 -3.05
N ILE A 141 2.30 2.10 -2.31
CA ILE A 141 3.73 2.38 -2.21
C ILE A 141 4.07 2.51 -0.74
N HIS A 142 5.07 1.76 -0.30
CA HIS A 142 5.50 1.71 1.09
C HIS A 142 6.96 2.11 1.21
N GLU A 143 7.28 3.05 2.11
CA GLU A 143 8.65 3.36 2.53
C GLU A 143 9.04 2.42 3.68
N LEU A 144 10.19 1.75 3.53
CA LEU A 144 10.74 0.84 4.52
C LEU A 144 11.95 1.46 5.24
N LYS A 145 11.98 1.32 6.57
CA LYS A 145 13.15 1.56 7.43
C LYS A 145 13.27 0.42 8.43
N GLU A 146 14.44 -0.19 8.52
CA GLU A 146 14.71 -1.28 9.46
C GLU A 146 13.65 -2.40 9.44
N ASP A 147 13.28 -2.84 8.24
CA ASP A 147 12.24 -3.86 7.98
C ASP A 147 10.83 -3.48 8.47
N LYS A 148 10.56 -2.20 8.73
CA LYS A 148 9.25 -1.67 9.09
C LYS A 148 8.77 -0.66 8.06
N ILE A 149 7.47 -0.61 7.86
CA ILE A 149 6.82 0.41 7.04
C ILE A 149 6.65 1.67 7.88
N VAL A 150 7.25 2.77 7.44
CA VAL A 150 7.19 4.09 8.10
C VAL A 150 6.22 5.04 7.41
N GLU A 151 5.99 4.84 6.11
CA GLU A 151 5.04 5.62 5.32
C GLU A 151 4.38 4.73 4.26
N SER A 152 3.09 4.95 4.01
CA SER A 152 2.31 4.25 2.99
C SER A 152 1.47 5.22 2.19
N HIS A 153 1.47 5.03 0.88
CA HIS A 153 0.54 5.66 -0.05
C HIS A 153 -0.37 4.57 -0.61
N ILE A 154 -1.68 4.67 -0.38
CA ILE A 154 -2.64 3.62 -0.71
C ILE A 154 -3.75 4.23 -1.55
N LEU A 155 -3.91 3.72 -2.77
CA LEU A 155 -4.98 4.08 -3.68
C LEU A 155 -5.83 2.84 -3.98
N ILE A 156 -7.10 2.87 -3.57
CA ILE A 156 -8.10 1.88 -3.98
C ILE A 156 -9.07 2.58 -4.92
N ASP A 157 -9.26 2.01 -6.12
CA ASP A 157 -10.21 2.54 -7.10
C ASP A 157 -11.62 2.12 -6.69
N VAL A 158 -12.33 3.10 -6.11
CA VAL A 158 -13.71 2.92 -5.62
C VAL A 158 -14.77 3.25 -6.67
N MET A 159 -14.37 3.64 -7.87
CA MET A 159 -15.30 4.05 -8.93
C MET A 159 -16.16 2.88 -9.43
N ASP A 160 -15.68 1.65 -9.30
CA ASP A 160 -16.46 0.47 -9.69
C ASP A 160 -17.72 0.25 -8.82
N PHE A 161 -17.80 0.89 -7.64
CA PHE A 161 -19.03 0.91 -6.84
C PHE A 161 -20.14 1.79 -7.41
N LEU A 162 -19.77 2.76 -8.26
CA LEU A 162 -20.69 3.77 -8.77
C LEU A 162 -21.31 3.36 -10.12
N ARG A 163 -20.95 2.18 -10.62
CA ARG A 163 -21.50 1.58 -11.85
C ARG A 163 -22.51 0.51 -11.50
#